data_471019dd2fe9612bfe6a21d859a57a33
#
_entry.id   471019dd2fe9612bfe6a21d859a57a33
#
_cell.length_a   1.000
_cell.length_b   1.000
_cell.length_c   1.000
_cell.angle_alpha   90.00
_cell.angle_beta   90.00
_cell.angle_gamma   90.00
#
_symmetry.space_group_name_H-M   'P 1'
#
loop_
_entity.id
_entity.type
_entity.pdbx_description
1 polymer ?
#
loop_
_entity_poly.entity_id
_entity_poly.type
_entity_poly.pdbx_seq_one_letter_code
_entity_poly.pdbx_strand_id
1 'polypeptide(L)'
;GGMINSVGLQNPGVAAFARESGPWLEQLSKDGCRVICQVAGHSVDEFVRALEMYVELCPWAAGYEINVSCPNIAAGGAAMGSTPEGASSVMAACRKVTDKPLFVKMAPVNVAEIAKALEAAGADGLSVINSIQGMAIDVHTRKSRVAKPKGGLSGPLCHHIAVRMVWEVAQAVDIPINGVGGVMTGEDAAEFILAGATCVSVGMANFVDPCASLKIAHELEAWAESQGVKDINELVGAFEC
;
A
#
# COMPACT_ATOMS: atom_id res chain seq x y z
N GLY A 1 -18.71 9.01 -1.60
CA GLY A 1 -18.90 7.57 -1.72
C GLY A 1 -17.64 6.80 -1.40
N GLY A 2 -17.70 5.50 -1.56
CA GLY A 2 -16.58 4.59 -1.35
C GLY A 2 -16.93 3.20 -1.87
N MET A 3 -15.98 2.30 -1.79
CA MET A 3 -16.14 0.92 -2.22
C MET A 3 -15.94 -0.03 -1.03
N ILE A 4 -16.75 -1.11 -1.00
CA ILE A 4 -16.49 -2.25 -0.12
C ILE A 4 -16.25 -3.49 -0.98
N ASN A 5 -15.22 -4.26 -0.68
CA ASN A 5 -14.89 -5.49 -1.39
C ASN A 5 -14.42 -6.60 -0.45
N SER A 6 -14.56 -7.84 -0.91
CA SER A 6 -14.03 -9.04 -0.23
C SER A 6 -13.34 -9.98 -1.22
N VAL A 7 -12.56 -9.41 -2.16
CA VAL A 7 -11.88 -10.15 -3.24
C VAL A 7 -10.86 -11.15 -2.68
N GLY A 8 -10.05 -10.76 -1.69
CA GLY A 8 -9.15 -11.67 -0.97
C GLY A 8 -7.87 -12.01 -1.72
N LEU A 9 -7.25 -11.02 -2.38
CA LEU A 9 -5.96 -11.15 -3.08
C LEU A 9 -5.98 -12.19 -4.22
N GLN A 10 -7.11 -12.33 -4.91
CA GLN A 10 -7.22 -13.23 -6.07
C GLN A 10 -6.17 -12.86 -7.13
N ASN A 11 -5.32 -13.81 -7.49
CA ASN A 11 -4.25 -13.63 -8.46
C ASN A 11 -3.87 -15.00 -9.08
N PRO A 12 -3.17 -15.02 -10.23
CA PRO A 12 -2.80 -16.25 -10.91
C PRO A 12 -1.55 -16.96 -10.31
N GLY A 13 -0.90 -16.35 -9.30
CA GLY A 13 0.40 -16.76 -8.78
C GLY A 13 1.58 -16.18 -9.58
N VAL A 14 2.76 -16.15 -8.95
CA VAL A 14 3.96 -15.45 -9.46
C VAL A 14 4.37 -15.95 -10.85
N ALA A 15 4.40 -17.29 -11.05
CA ALA A 15 4.85 -17.86 -12.33
C ALA A 15 3.93 -17.47 -13.50
N ALA A 16 2.60 -17.51 -13.29
CA ALA A 16 1.65 -17.10 -14.32
C ALA A 16 1.70 -15.59 -14.54
N PHE A 17 1.80 -14.79 -13.49
CA PHE A 17 1.98 -13.34 -13.58
C PHE A 17 3.22 -12.97 -14.38
N ALA A 18 4.36 -13.59 -14.08
CA ALA A 18 5.63 -13.33 -14.80
C ALA A 18 5.53 -13.68 -16.29
N ARG A 19 4.84 -14.78 -16.62
CA ARG A 19 4.64 -15.21 -18.01
C ARG A 19 3.67 -14.31 -18.78
N GLU A 20 2.56 -13.92 -18.16
CA GLU A 20 1.44 -13.26 -18.84
C GLU A 20 1.55 -11.73 -18.83
N SER A 21 1.91 -11.16 -17.68
CA SER A 21 2.02 -9.71 -17.49
C SER A 21 3.47 -9.21 -17.52
N GLY A 22 4.43 -10.09 -17.21
CA GLY A 22 5.85 -9.74 -17.09
C GLY A 22 6.42 -9.03 -18.33
N PRO A 23 6.23 -9.54 -19.57
CA PRO A 23 6.79 -8.92 -20.77
C PRO A 23 6.32 -7.48 -21.01
N TRP A 24 5.04 -7.20 -20.73
CA TRP A 24 4.47 -5.87 -20.86
C TRP A 24 4.99 -4.92 -19.76
N LEU A 25 5.05 -5.38 -18.52
CA LEU A 25 5.56 -4.59 -17.39
C LEU A 25 7.06 -4.33 -17.51
N GLU A 26 7.81 -5.28 -18.03
CA GLU A 26 9.24 -5.08 -18.35
C GLU A 26 9.43 -3.99 -19.40
N GLN A 27 8.56 -3.94 -20.42
CA GLN A 27 8.62 -2.86 -21.41
C GLN A 27 8.32 -1.51 -20.77
N LEU A 28 7.27 -1.40 -19.93
CA LEU A 28 6.98 -0.19 -19.17
C LEU A 28 8.16 0.25 -18.29
N SER A 29 8.86 -0.73 -17.69
CA SER A 29 10.04 -0.42 -16.89
C SER A 29 11.17 0.19 -17.72
N LYS A 30 11.37 -0.27 -18.96
CA LYS A 30 12.32 0.32 -19.92
C LYS A 30 11.92 1.72 -20.37
N ASP A 31 10.61 1.98 -20.43
CA ASP A 31 10.03 3.27 -20.79
C ASP A 31 10.03 4.28 -19.60
N GLY A 32 10.64 3.92 -18.47
CA GLY A 32 10.84 4.78 -17.30
C GLY A 32 9.85 4.59 -16.16
N CYS A 33 8.84 3.72 -16.31
CA CYS A 33 7.93 3.39 -15.23
C CYS A 33 8.61 2.50 -14.17
N ARG A 34 8.58 2.89 -12.90
CA ARG A 34 9.11 2.07 -11.80
C ARG A 34 8.07 1.07 -11.33
N VAL A 35 8.22 -0.19 -11.74
CA VAL A 35 7.27 -1.26 -11.38
C VAL A 35 7.68 -1.89 -10.06
N ILE A 36 6.78 -1.91 -9.09
CA ILE A 36 6.91 -2.58 -7.79
C ILE A 36 5.96 -3.77 -7.78
N CYS A 37 6.49 -4.99 -7.60
CA CYS A 37 5.67 -6.20 -7.54
C CYS A 37 5.20 -6.45 -6.11
N GLN A 38 3.89 -6.65 -5.92
CA GLN A 38 3.34 -6.96 -4.60
C GLN A 38 3.47 -8.45 -4.27
N VAL A 39 3.99 -8.72 -3.09
CA VAL A 39 4.21 -10.06 -2.53
C VAL A 39 3.19 -10.34 -1.43
N ALA A 40 2.54 -11.49 -1.48
CA ALA A 40 1.63 -11.95 -0.44
C ALA A 40 1.84 -13.44 -0.14
N GLY A 41 1.52 -13.85 1.08
CA GLY A 41 1.62 -15.23 1.54
C GLY A 41 0.76 -15.47 2.78
N HIS A 42 0.60 -16.72 3.15
CA HIS A 42 -0.14 -17.16 4.36
C HIS A 42 0.81 -17.60 5.50
N SER A 43 2.10 -17.65 5.25
CA SER A 43 3.15 -17.93 6.22
C SER A 43 4.43 -17.18 5.83
N VAL A 44 5.36 -17.04 6.76
CA VAL A 44 6.70 -16.47 6.48
C VAL A 44 7.36 -17.17 5.30
N ASP A 45 7.30 -18.51 5.25
CA ASP A 45 7.89 -19.30 4.17
C ASP A 45 7.23 -19.07 2.81
N GLU A 46 5.92 -18.80 2.79
CA GLU A 46 5.23 -18.46 1.54
C GLU A 46 5.61 -17.08 1.04
N PHE A 47 5.77 -16.07 1.93
CA PHE A 47 6.28 -14.77 1.56
C PHE A 47 7.69 -14.86 0.96
N VAL A 48 8.58 -15.60 1.62
CA VAL A 48 9.96 -15.82 1.16
C VAL A 48 9.95 -16.49 -0.22
N ARG A 49 9.23 -17.60 -0.39
CA ARG A 49 9.16 -18.28 -1.69
C ARG A 49 8.56 -17.42 -2.80
N ALA A 50 7.51 -16.68 -2.52
CA ALA A 50 6.92 -15.78 -3.52
C ALA A 50 7.91 -14.69 -3.92
N LEU A 51 8.66 -14.13 -2.97
CA LEU A 51 9.68 -13.12 -3.24
C LEU A 51 10.85 -13.71 -4.04
N GLU A 52 11.36 -14.90 -3.70
CA GLU A 52 12.40 -15.59 -4.46
C GLU A 52 11.99 -15.78 -5.92
N MET A 53 10.75 -16.23 -6.16
CA MET A 53 10.22 -16.37 -7.51
C MET A 53 10.13 -15.02 -8.25
N TYR A 54 9.76 -13.93 -7.58
CA TYR A 54 9.75 -12.61 -8.21
C TYR A 54 11.16 -12.12 -8.53
N VAL A 55 12.14 -12.34 -7.65
CA VAL A 55 13.55 -11.99 -7.89
C VAL A 55 14.09 -12.71 -9.12
N GLU A 56 13.75 -13.99 -9.28
CA GLU A 56 14.18 -14.81 -10.41
C GLU A 56 13.45 -14.44 -11.72
N LEU A 57 12.11 -14.38 -11.68
CA LEU A 57 11.27 -14.28 -12.88
C LEU A 57 10.98 -12.83 -13.31
N CYS A 58 11.13 -11.86 -12.43
CA CYS A 58 10.88 -10.43 -12.68
C CYS A 58 12.09 -9.56 -12.26
N PRO A 59 13.30 -9.82 -12.79
CA PRO A 59 14.51 -9.07 -12.39
C PRO A 59 14.46 -7.59 -12.78
N TRP A 60 13.55 -7.21 -13.67
CA TRP A 60 13.27 -5.84 -14.11
C TRP A 60 12.48 -5.03 -13.07
N ALA A 61 11.85 -5.66 -12.07
CA ALA A 61 11.12 -4.96 -11.02
C ALA A 61 12.04 -4.01 -10.25
N ALA A 62 11.58 -2.78 -10.01
CA ALA A 62 12.33 -1.75 -9.28
C ALA A 62 12.40 -2.06 -7.77
N GLY A 63 11.46 -2.81 -7.25
CA GLY A 63 11.36 -3.21 -5.86
C GLY A 63 10.16 -4.12 -5.62
N TYR A 64 9.91 -4.46 -4.36
CA TYR A 64 8.80 -5.32 -3.98
C TYR A 64 8.03 -4.73 -2.80
N GLU A 65 6.71 -4.93 -2.79
CA GLU A 65 5.85 -4.54 -1.67
C GLU A 65 5.32 -5.78 -0.95
N ILE A 66 5.75 -5.97 0.28
CA ILE A 66 5.33 -7.08 1.15
C ILE A 66 3.99 -6.73 1.79
N ASN A 67 2.92 -7.41 1.42
CA ASN A 67 1.58 -7.13 1.91
C ASN A 67 1.26 -7.98 3.15
N VAL A 68 1.65 -7.51 4.33
CA VAL A 68 1.37 -8.18 5.62
C VAL A 68 -0.05 -7.95 6.14
N SER A 69 -0.84 -7.11 5.48
CA SER A 69 -2.15 -6.64 5.98
C SER A 69 -3.32 -7.57 5.65
N CYS A 70 -3.09 -8.76 5.08
CA CYS A 70 -4.17 -9.67 4.71
C CYS A 70 -4.78 -10.33 5.97
N PRO A 71 -6.10 -10.15 6.25
CA PRO A 71 -6.72 -10.61 7.48
C PRO A 71 -6.99 -12.12 7.54
N ASN A 72 -6.64 -12.88 6.49
CA ASN A 72 -7.02 -14.29 6.32
C ASN A 72 -5.94 -15.30 6.76
N ILE A 73 -4.92 -14.87 7.51
CA ILE A 73 -3.82 -15.74 7.91
C ILE A 73 -4.00 -16.16 9.35
N ALA A 74 -4.65 -17.27 9.53
CA ALA A 74 -4.80 -17.94 10.80
C ALA A 74 -3.74 -19.03 10.96
N ALA A 75 -2.53 -18.65 11.30
CA ALA A 75 -1.67 -19.52 12.10
C ALA A 75 -1.59 -18.86 13.48
N GLY A 76 -2.42 -19.31 14.42
CA GLY A 76 -2.39 -18.82 15.80
C GLY A 76 -3.27 -17.59 16.14
N GLY A 77 -4.24 -17.21 15.29
CA GLY A 77 -5.33 -16.32 15.69
C GLY A 77 -5.14 -14.81 15.48
N ALA A 78 -3.95 -14.30 15.18
CA ALA A 78 -3.71 -12.90 14.80
C ALA A 78 -3.13 -12.84 13.37
N ALA A 79 -3.61 -11.89 12.56
CA ALA A 79 -2.98 -11.62 11.27
C ALA A 79 -1.53 -11.15 11.51
N MET A 80 -0.54 -11.71 10.78
CA MET A 80 0.87 -11.39 10.98
C MET A 80 1.17 -9.88 10.96
N GLY A 81 0.46 -9.13 10.16
CA GLY A 81 0.62 -7.67 10.09
C GLY A 81 -0.13 -6.87 11.16
N SER A 82 -0.76 -7.50 12.16
CA SER A 82 -1.49 -6.80 13.23
C SER A 82 -0.68 -6.62 14.51
N THR A 83 0.53 -7.19 14.56
CA THR A 83 1.47 -7.01 15.68
C THR A 83 2.87 -6.67 15.16
N PRO A 84 3.68 -5.93 15.93
CA PRO A 84 5.07 -5.61 15.59
C PRO A 84 5.91 -6.86 15.31
N GLU A 85 5.80 -7.89 16.13
CA GLU A 85 6.56 -9.13 16.04
C GLU A 85 6.20 -9.92 14.78
N GLY A 86 4.90 -10.02 14.47
CA GLY A 86 4.42 -10.72 13.29
C GLY A 86 4.88 -10.03 12.00
N ALA A 87 4.71 -8.72 11.91
CA ALA A 87 5.10 -7.93 10.74
C ALA A 87 6.63 -7.95 10.53
N SER A 88 7.41 -7.71 11.58
CA SER A 88 8.87 -7.69 11.51
C SER A 88 9.47 -9.05 11.19
N SER A 89 8.86 -10.16 11.64
CA SER A 89 9.33 -11.51 11.30
C SER A 89 9.26 -11.79 9.80
N VAL A 90 8.17 -11.40 9.13
CA VAL A 90 8.02 -11.50 7.68
C VAL A 90 9.06 -10.62 6.98
N MET A 91 9.17 -9.34 7.39
CA MET A 91 10.09 -8.39 6.77
C MET A 91 11.55 -8.87 6.89
N ALA A 92 12.00 -9.27 8.09
CA ALA A 92 13.35 -9.75 8.31
C ALA A 92 13.69 -11.03 7.53
N ALA A 93 12.70 -11.90 7.29
CA ALA A 93 12.88 -13.08 6.43
C ALA A 93 13.00 -12.68 4.96
N CYS A 94 12.13 -11.80 4.47
CA CYS A 94 12.16 -11.29 3.10
C CYS A 94 13.45 -10.51 2.79
N ARG A 95 13.97 -9.73 3.75
CA ARG A 95 15.22 -8.97 3.57
C ARG A 95 16.42 -9.84 3.22
N LYS A 96 16.45 -11.09 3.66
CA LYS A 96 17.53 -12.04 3.33
C LYS A 96 17.53 -12.52 1.89
N VAL A 97 16.42 -12.31 1.17
CA VAL A 97 16.23 -12.79 -0.20
C VAL A 97 16.81 -11.82 -1.23
N THR A 98 16.77 -10.53 -0.99
CA THR A 98 17.13 -9.51 -1.98
C THR A 98 17.65 -8.22 -1.36
N ASP A 99 18.57 -7.54 -2.05
CA ASP A 99 19.03 -6.19 -1.69
C ASP A 99 18.20 -5.08 -2.37
N LYS A 100 17.23 -5.44 -3.22
CA LYS A 100 16.32 -4.46 -3.84
C LYS A 100 15.42 -3.81 -2.80
N PRO A 101 14.88 -2.61 -3.09
CA PRO A 101 13.93 -1.94 -2.21
C PRO A 101 12.76 -2.82 -1.82
N LEU A 102 12.52 -2.94 -0.51
CA LEU A 102 11.39 -3.64 0.08
C LEU A 102 10.49 -2.65 0.82
N PHE A 103 9.30 -2.47 0.30
CA PHE A 103 8.23 -1.73 0.96
C PHE A 103 7.33 -2.69 1.73
N VAL A 104 6.67 -2.20 2.79
CA VAL A 104 5.68 -3.01 3.51
C VAL A 104 4.33 -2.30 3.52
N LYS A 105 3.30 -2.99 3.02
CA LYS A 105 1.92 -2.49 3.08
C LYS A 105 1.26 -2.88 4.39
N MET A 106 0.91 -1.87 5.17
CA MET A 106 0.50 -2.01 6.57
C MET A 106 -1.02 -2.15 6.73
N ALA A 107 -1.41 -2.93 7.73
CA ALA A 107 -2.79 -2.93 8.22
C ALA A 107 -3.09 -1.62 9.00
N PRO A 108 -4.35 -1.14 9.02
CA PRO A 108 -4.74 0.09 9.72
C PRO A 108 -4.91 -0.12 11.24
N VAL A 109 -3.89 -0.68 11.90
CA VAL A 109 -3.88 -0.98 13.34
C VAL A 109 -2.48 -0.73 13.90
N ASN A 110 -2.36 -0.10 15.06
CA ASN A 110 -1.10 0.14 15.80
C ASN A 110 0.05 0.61 14.88
N VAL A 111 -0.26 1.53 13.95
CA VAL A 111 0.59 1.84 12.80
C VAL A 111 1.97 2.33 13.21
N ALA A 112 2.10 3.17 14.25
CA ALA A 112 3.38 3.70 14.69
C ALA A 112 4.30 2.63 15.28
N GLU A 113 3.76 1.71 16.10
CA GLU A 113 4.55 0.63 16.71
C GLU A 113 5.00 -0.40 15.67
N ILE A 114 4.09 -0.77 14.75
CA ILE A 114 4.40 -1.69 13.66
C ILE A 114 5.42 -1.06 12.71
N ALA A 115 5.30 0.23 12.39
CA ALA A 115 6.23 0.94 11.54
C ALA A 115 7.67 0.90 12.08
N LYS A 116 7.86 1.20 13.38
CA LYS A 116 9.17 1.11 14.04
C LYS A 116 9.78 -0.29 13.95
N ALA A 117 8.96 -1.32 14.14
CA ALA A 117 9.42 -2.70 14.06
C ALA A 117 9.80 -3.11 12.63
N LEU A 118 9.08 -2.60 11.62
CA LEU A 118 9.37 -2.83 10.21
C LEU A 118 10.66 -2.13 9.76
N GLU A 119 10.86 -0.87 10.15
CA GLU A 119 12.09 -0.12 9.90
C GLU A 119 13.30 -0.85 10.53
N ALA A 120 13.20 -1.24 11.80
CA ALA A 120 14.25 -2.00 12.49
C ALA A 120 14.51 -3.38 11.82
N ALA A 121 13.52 -3.96 11.15
CA ALA A 121 13.65 -5.23 10.41
C ALA A 121 14.22 -5.03 8.99
N GLY A 122 14.52 -3.80 8.56
CA GLY A 122 15.16 -3.48 7.29
C GLY A 122 14.19 -3.16 6.14
N ALA A 123 13.00 -2.66 6.42
CA ALA A 123 12.13 -2.08 5.40
C ALA A 123 12.75 -0.80 4.84
N ASP A 124 12.69 -0.60 3.53
CA ASP A 124 13.15 0.61 2.85
C ASP A 124 12.06 1.68 2.72
N GLY A 125 10.82 1.32 3.00
CA GLY A 125 9.68 2.23 3.00
C GLY A 125 8.38 1.52 3.41
N LEU A 126 7.34 2.32 3.68
CA LEU A 126 6.06 1.83 4.17
C LEU A 126 4.91 2.35 3.31
N SER A 127 3.95 1.48 2.96
CA SER A 127 2.68 1.87 2.34
C SER A 127 1.58 1.90 3.41
N VAL A 128 1.11 3.08 3.74
CA VAL A 128 0.16 3.37 4.82
C VAL A 128 -1.12 3.97 4.23
N ILE A 129 -2.21 3.26 4.19
CA ILE A 129 -2.62 2.00 4.80
C ILE A 129 -3.32 1.06 3.79
N ASN A 130 -3.55 -0.20 4.18
CA ASN A 130 -4.51 -1.06 3.48
C ASN A 130 -5.95 -0.67 3.84
N SER A 131 -6.94 -1.29 3.16
CA SER A 131 -8.36 -1.01 3.37
C SER A 131 -8.82 -1.25 4.82
N ILE A 132 -9.72 -0.39 5.30
CA ILE A 132 -10.32 -0.47 6.63
C ILE A 132 -11.44 -1.52 6.61
N GLN A 133 -11.57 -2.33 7.67
CA GLN A 133 -12.66 -3.31 7.73
C GLN A 133 -14.03 -2.63 7.89
N GLY A 134 -14.98 -3.07 7.06
CA GLY A 134 -16.37 -2.65 7.11
C GLY A 134 -17.35 -3.78 6.82
N MET A 135 -18.64 -3.49 6.93
CA MET A 135 -19.71 -4.41 6.61
C MET A 135 -20.83 -3.69 5.84
N ALA A 136 -21.40 -4.35 4.84
CA ALA A 136 -22.58 -3.88 4.14
C ALA A 136 -23.66 -4.97 4.13
N ILE A 137 -24.86 -4.64 4.61
CA ILE A 137 -26.00 -5.54 4.73
C ILE A 137 -27.08 -5.09 3.74
N ASP A 138 -27.60 -6.02 2.96
CA ASP A 138 -28.83 -5.84 2.24
C ASP A 138 -30.01 -6.04 3.21
N VAL A 139 -30.72 -4.96 3.49
CA VAL A 139 -31.80 -4.96 4.49
C VAL A 139 -33.03 -5.75 4.05
N HIS A 140 -33.22 -5.98 2.76
CA HIS A 140 -34.35 -6.74 2.22
C HIS A 140 -34.10 -8.24 2.27
N THR A 141 -32.90 -8.67 1.85
CA THR A 141 -32.50 -10.08 1.86
C THR A 141 -31.87 -10.50 3.18
N ARG A 142 -31.45 -9.55 4.05
CA ARG A 142 -30.73 -9.76 5.29
C ARG A 142 -29.42 -10.52 5.12
N LYS A 143 -28.77 -10.35 3.96
CA LYS A 143 -27.48 -10.97 3.61
C LYS A 143 -26.39 -9.91 3.45
N SER A 144 -25.14 -10.33 3.51
CA SER A 144 -24.03 -9.48 3.15
C SER A 144 -24.09 -9.07 1.67
N ARG A 145 -23.75 -7.81 1.37
CA ARG A 145 -23.62 -7.32 -0.02
C ARG A 145 -22.31 -7.75 -0.70
N VAL A 146 -21.37 -8.30 0.06
CA VAL A 146 -20.13 -8.88 -0.45
C VAL A 146 -20.05 -10.35 -0.06
N ALA A 147 -19.18 -11.13 -0.70
CA ALA A 147 -19.12 -12.58 -0.53
C ALA A 147 -18.81 -13.06 0.91
N LYS A 148 -18.10 -12.24 1.68
CA LYS A 148 -17.80 -12.49 3.12
C LYS A 148 -18.59 -11.53 4.00
N PRO A 149 -18.83 -11.84 5.30
CA PRO A 149 -19.54 -10.92 6.20
C PRO A 149 -18.87 -9.55 6.35
N LYS A 150 -17.54 -9.50 6.25
CA LYS A 150 -16.74 -8.28 6.31
C LYS A 150 -16.00 -8.09 4.99
N GLY A 151 -15.76 -6.83 4.62
CA GLY A 151 -14.99 -6.43 3.45
C GLY A 151 -14.04 -5.28 3.77
N GLY A 152 -13.11 -5.01 2.87
CA GLY A 152 -12.27 -3.83 2.92
C GLY A 152 -12.98 -2.62 2.36
N LEU A 153 -13.03 -1.53 3.14
CA LEU A 153 -13.49 -0.21 2.71
C LEU A 153 -12.34 0.56 2.09
N SER A 154 -12.60 1.22 0.96
CA SER A 154 -11.69 2.13 0.26
C SER A 154 -12.44 3.31 -0.34
N GLY A 155 -11.70 4.33 -0.76
CA GLY A 155 -12.26 5.56 -1.32
C GLY A 155 -12.34 6.70 -0.31
N PRO A 156 -13.00 7.83 -0.67
CA PRO A 156 -12.95 9.10 0.08
C PRO A 156 -13.33 8.96 1.55
N LEU A 157 -14.22 8.05 1.89
CA LEU A 157 -14.65 7.83 3.28
C LEU A 157 -13.50 7.36 4.21
N CYS A 158 -12.40 6.86 3.66
CA CYS A 158 -11.22 6.41 4.42
C CYS A 158 -10.12 7.48 4.49
N HIS A 159 -10.24 8.58 3.73
CA HIS A 159 -9.16 9.53 3.50
C HIS A 159 -8.59 10.11 4.80
N HIS A 160 -9.38 10.80 5.58
CA HIS A 160 -8.90 11.46 6.80
C HIS A 160 -8.38 10.48 7.87
N ILE A 161 -8.85 9.22 7.86
CA ILE A 161 -8.31 8.17 8.73
C ILE A 161 -6.89 7.80 8.25
N ALA A 162 -6.71 7.67 6.94
CA ALA A 162 -5.42 7.32 6.34
C ALA A 162 -4.40 8.47 6.50
N VAL A 163 -4.81 9.73 6.29
CA VAL A 163 -3.95 10.92 6.51
C VAL A 163 -3.45 10.96 7.96
N ARG A 164 -4.33 10.78 8.96
CA ARG A 164 -3.93 10.69 10.36
C ARG A 164 -2.91 9.57 10.61
N MET A 165 -3.13 8.38 10.04
CA MET A 165 -2.23 7.25 10.22
C MET A 165 -0.87 7.49 9.55
N VAL A 166 -0.81 8.15 8.40
CA VAL A 166 0.44 8.58 7.76
C VAL A 166 1.18 9.55 8.66
N TRP A 167 0.49 10.54 9.24
CA TRP A 167 1.10 11.48 10.17
C TRP A 167 1.68 10.77 11.41
N GLU A 168 0.93 9.82 12.02
CA GLU A 168 1.41 9.03 13.16
C GLU A 168 2.67 8.21 12.81
N VAL A 169 2.72 7.63 11.61
CA VAL A 169 3.89 6.88 11.13
C VAL A 169 5.07 7.81 10.86
N ALA A 170 4.84 8.98 10.25
CA ALA A 170 5.90 9.96 9.97
C ALA A 170 6.56 10.52 11.24
N GLN A 171 5.85 10.53 12.38
CA GLN A 171 6.44 10.87 13.68
C GLN A 171 7.23 9.70 14.31
N ALA A 172 7.19 8.52 13.71
CA ALA A 172 7.68 7.29 14.34
C ALA A 172 8.90 6.69 13.63
N VAL A 173 9.11 6.98 12.34
CA VAL A 173 10.16 6.40 11.49
C VAL A 173 10.80 7.44 10.58
N ASP A 174 12.01 7.16 10.10
CA ASP A 174 12.76 8.01 9.17
C ASP A 174 12.68 7.54 7.71
N ILE A 175 12.19 6.32 7.47
CA ILE A 175 12.08 5.75 6.11
C ILE A 175 10.89 6.35 5.33
N PRO A 176 10.97 6.38 3.97
CA PRO A 176 9.92 6.91 3.10
C PRO A 176 8.55 6.28 3.33
N ILE A 177 7.51 7.11 3.24
CA ILE A 177 6.11 6.68 3.41
C ILE A 177 5.35 6.93 2.10
N ASN A 178 4.68 5.90 1.62
CA ASN A 178 3.68 5.97 0.56
C ASN A 178 2.29 6.11 1.21
N GLY A 179 1.66 7.27 1.07
CA GLY A 179 0.32 7.54 1.57
C GLY A 179 -0.75 6.85 0.70
N VAL A 180 -1.61 6.03 1.32
CA VAL A 180 -2.63 5.24 0.61
C VAL A 180 -3.97 5.33 1.31
N GLY A 181 -4.97 5.93 0.65
CA GLY A 181 -6.34 5.94 1.18
C GLY A 181 -7.18 7.11 0.68
N GLY A 182 -8.12 6.83 -0.20
CA GLY A 182 -9.19 7.76 -0.56
C GLY A 182 -8.81 8.97 -1.40
N VAL A 183 -7.64 8.98 -2.01
CA VAL A 183 -7.17 10.05 -2.89
C VAL A 183 -8.04 10.12 -4.15
N MET A 184 -8.69 11.28 -4.36
CA MET A 184 -9.57 11.56 -5.49
C MET A 184 -9.17 12.84 -6.24
N THR A 185 -8.39 13.72 -5.60
CA THR A 185 -7.96 15.02 -6.13
C THR A 185 -6.49 15.27 -5.82
N GLY A 186 -5.90 16.30 -6.46
CA GLY A 186 -4.54 16.75 -6.14
C GLY A 186 -4.41 17.29 -4.72
N GLU A 187 -5.47 17.93 -4.18
CA GLU A 187 -5.49 18.40 -2.79
C GLU A 187 -5.49 17.24 -1.79
N ASP A 188 -6.24 16.14 -2.05
CA ASP A 188 -6.16 14.94 -1.23
C ASP A 188 -4.73 14.36 -1.22
N ALA A 189 -4.03 14.40 -2.36
CA ALA A 189 -2.64 13.98 -2.43
C ALA A 189 -1.72 14.92 -1.62
N ALA A 190 -1.96 16.24 -1.69
CA ALA A 190 -1.23 17.23 -0.91
C ALA A 190 -1.39 17.03 0.60
N GLU A 191 -2.59 16.68 1.10
CA GLU A 191 -2.80 16.35 2.51
C GLU A 191 -1.87 15.22 2.99
N PHE A 192 -1.68 14.17 2.18
CA PHE A 192 -0.74 13.10 2.51
C PHE A 192 0.71 13.58 2.56
N ILE A 193 1.13 14.40 1.58
CA ILE A 193 2.49 14.95 1.56
C ILE A 193 2.73 15.81 2.81
N LEU A 194 1.81 16.72 3.12
CA LEU A 194 1.88 17.57 4.32
C LEU A 194 1.92 16.74 5.61
N ALA A 195 1.21 15.61 5.65
CA ALA A 195 1.23 14.68 6.78
C ALA A 195 2.55 13.87 6.91
N GLY A 196 3.43 13.91 5.91
CA GLY A 196 4.74 13.25 5.93
C GLY A 196 4.93 12.13 4.91
N ALA A 197 3.98 11.91 3.99
CA ALA A 197 4.19 10.98 2.89
C ALA A 197 5.17 11.56 1.86
N THR A 198 6.09 10.72 1.37
CA THR A 198 7.03 11.07 0.29
C THR A 198 6.48 10.75 -1.11
N CYS A 199 5.47 9.90 -1.17
CA CYS A 199 4.68 9.63 -2.38
C CYS A 199 3.26 9.23 -2.00
N VAL A 200 2.36 9.19 -2.99
CA VAL A 200 0.93 8.94 -2.78
C VAL A 200 0.44 7.91 -3.80
N SER A 201 -0.35 6.95 -3.33
CA SER A 201 -0.98 5.95 -4.19
C SER A 201 -2.45 6.26 -4.47
N VAL A 202 -2.81 6.23 -5.73
CA VAL A 202 -4.19 6.37 -6.22
C VAL A 202 -4.76 4.99 -6.53
N GLY A 203 -5.77 4.57 -5.78
CA GLY A 203 -6.39 3.24 -5.91
C GLY A 203 -7.80 3.33 -6.47
N MET A 204 -8.80 3.50 -5.58
CA MET A 204 -10.22 3.43 -5.92
C MET A 204 -10.66 4.43 -6.99
N ALA A 205 -10.03 5.60 -7.06
CA ALA A 205 -10.36 6.61 -8.08
C ALA A 205 -10.24 6.06 -9.52
N ASN A 206 -9.30 5.13 -9.78
CA ASN A 206 -9.13 4.52 -11.09
C ASN A 206 -10.30 3.60 -11.50
N PHE A 207 -11.14 3.14 -10.56
CA PHE A 207 -12.38 2.42 -10.89
C PHE A 207 -13.50 3.38 -11.32
N VAL A 208 -13.39 4.67 -10.95
CA VAL A 208 -14.34 5.72 -11.38
C VAL A 208 -13.87 6.34 -12.69
N ASP A 209 -12.59 6.65 -12.78
CA ASP A 209 -11.93 7.22 -13.95
C ASP A 209 -10.56 6.54 -14.16
N PRO A 210 -10.37 5.77 -15.23
CA PRO A 210 -9.10 5.09 -15.51
C PRO A 210 -7.89 6.03 -15.65
N CYS A 211 -8.12 7.31 -15.90
CA CYS A 211 -7.08 8.34 -16.00
C CYS A 211 -6.89 9.13 -14.68
N ALA A 212 -7.53 8.72 -13.58
CA ALA A 212 -7.51 9.46 -12.32
C ALA A 212 -6.09 9.73 -11.83
N SER A 213 -5.20 8.74 -11.86
CA SER A 213 -3.83 8.92 -11.38
C SER A 213 -3.07 10.03 -12.10
N LEU A 214 -3.23 10.14 -13.42
CA LEU A 214 -2.60 11.20 -14.22
C LEU A 214 -3.21 12.58 -13.91
N LYS A 215 -4.55 12.65 -13.81
CA LYS A 215 -5.25 13.90 -13.46
C LYS A 215 -4.84 14.41 -12.10
N ILE A 216 -4.82 13.53 -11.09
CA ILE A 216 -4.43 13.86 -9.72
C ILE A 216 -2.96 14.35 -9.67
N ALA A 217 -2.06 13.74 -10.46
CA ALA A 217 -0.68 14.19 -10.54
C ALA A 217 -0.58 15.63 -11.08
N HIS A 218 -1.30 15.96 -12.16
CA HIS A 218 -1.34 17.32 -12.70
C HIS A 218 -2.02 18.31 -11.74
N GLU A 219 -3.08 17.91 -11.05
CA GLU A 219 -3.74 18.75 -10.04
C GLU A 219 -2.81 19.04 -8.86
N LEU A 220 -2.04 18.05 -8.39
CA LEU A 220 -1.04 18.22 -7.34
C LEU A 220 0.07 19.17 -7.78
N GLU A 221 0.56 19.04 -9.02
CA GLU A 221 1.56 19.93 -9.60
C GLU A 221 1.03 21.38 -9.63
N ALA A 222 -0.17 21.59 -10.18
CA ALA A 222 -0.80 22.92 -10.25
C ALA A 222 -1.05 23.51 -8.85
N TRP A 223 -1.43 22.70 -7.87
CA TRP A 223 -1.58 23.12 -6.49
C TRP A 223 -0.22 23.57 -5.91
N ALA A 224 0.85 22.78 -6.07
CA ALA A 224 2.19 23.12 -5.58
C ALA A 224 2.71 24.42 -6.21
N GLU A 225 2.52 24.61 -7.52
CA GLU A 225 2.84 25.86 -8.22
C GLU A 225 2.06 27.06 -7.63
N SER A 226 0.77 26.88 -7.33
CA SER A 226 -0.07 27.92 -6.72
C SER A 226 0.40 28.35 -5.33
N GLN A 227 1.07 27.44 -4.59
CA GLN A 227 1.69 27.70 -3.30
C GLN A 227 3.12 28.27 -3.43
N GLY A 228 3.63 28.46 -4.66
CA GLY A 228 4.99 28.94 -4.92
C GLY A 228 6.09 27.91 -4.63
N VAL A 229 5.73 26.63 -4.49
CA VAL A 229 6.65 25.53 -4.21
C VAL A 229 7.27 25.03 -5.50
N LYS A 230 8.59 24.86 -5.52
CA LYS A 230 9.33 24.39 -6.68
C LYS A 230 9.69 22.91 -6.61
N ASP A 231 9.81 22.38 -5.40
CA ASP A 231 10.08 20.98 -5.13
C ASP A 231 9.08 20.48 -4.10
N ILE A 232 8.26 19.51 -4.47
CA ILE A 232 7.24 18.93 -3.60
C ILE A 232 7.84 18.36 -2.30
N ASN A 233 9.11 17.98 -2.30
CA ASN A 233 9.81 17.51 -1.10
C ASN A 233 9.91 18.56 0.02
N GLU A 234 9.81 19.86 -0.33
CA GLU A 234 9.78 20.96 0.66
C GLU A 234 8.52 20.89 1.54
N LEU A 235 7.48 20.21 1.08
CA LEU A 235 6.18 20.08 1.75
C LEU A 235 6.03 18.80 2.56
N VAL A 236 6.97 17.86 2.45
CA VAL A 236 6.88 16.58 3.18
C VAL A 236 6.95 16.84 4.68
N GLY A 237 5.86 16.54 5.39
CA GLY A 237 5.74 16.76 6.83
C GLY A 237 5.62 18.24 7.26
N ALA A 238 5.31 19.15 6.34
CA ALA A 238 5.19 20.58 6.62
C ALA A 238 3.84 20.97 7.27
N PHE A 239 3.06 20.00 7.75
CA PHE A 239 1.83 20.27 8.51
C PHE A 239 2.15 20.97 9.83
N GLU A 240 1.52 22.13 10.06
CA GLU A 240 1.62 22.91 11.30
C GLU A 240 0.34 22.74 12.14
N CYS A 241 0.50 22.50 13.47
CA CYS A 241 -0.60 22.38 14.44
C CYS A 241 -0.92 23.72 15.10
#